data_a99b032c632558a4aba018cbccd79631
#
_entry.id   a99b032c632558a4aba018cbccd79631
#
_cell.length_a   1.000
_cell.length_b   1.000
_cell.length_c   1.000
_cell.angle_alpha   90.00
_cell.angle_beta   90.00
_cell.angle_gamma   90.00
#
_symmetry.space_group_name_H-M   'P 1'
#
loop_
_entity.id
_entity.type
_entity.pdbx_description
1 polymer ?
#
loop_
_entity_poly.entity_id
_entity_poly.type
_entity_poly.pdbx_seq_one_letter_code
_entity_poly.pdbx_strand_id
1 'polypeptide(L)'
;SAAPLGKIRLGVAEGLGVMFLAGRMGGLFERYPGLEVELLAVPRFVSILNREAEISIHLERPSVDQLVTRKLTDYRLALYASRAYLARTPPIERREDLAAHSWIDYVDDLLFSQELLFLNSFCRAPNVVFRSTSVIAQQHAARAGLGIAVLPNYMARHDPHLVRVLPSETIQR
;
A
#
# COMPACT_ATOMS: atom_id res chain seq x y z
N SER A 1 5.65 -36.36 0.47
CA SER A 1 6.67 -35.29 0.35
C SER A 1 7.01 -34.78 1.74
N ALA A 2 8.30 -34.52 2.01
CA ALA A 2 8.73 -33.94 3.27
C ALA A 2 8.09 -32.56 3.48
N ALA A 3 7.74 -32.23 4.74
CA ALA A 3 7.25 -30.89 5.05
C ALA A 3 8.35 -29.83 4.78
N PRO A 4 7.98 -28.63 4.28
CA PRO A 4 8.95 -27.56 4.10
C PRO A 4 9.70 -27.23 5.40
N LEU A 5 10.99 -27.15 5.31
CA LEU A 5 11.87 -26.80 6.41
C LEU A 5 12.84 -25.70 5.99
N GLY A 6 13.35 -24.96 6.97
CA GLY A 6 14.44 -24.00 6.78
C GLY A 6 13.94 -22.58 6.58
N LYS A 7 14.86 -21.74 6.13
CA LYS A 7 14.67 -20.29 6.01
C LYS A 7 14.30 -19.91 4.60
N ILE A 8 13.35 -18.99 4.45
CA ILE A 8 12.95 -18.39 3.19
C ILE A 8 12.79 -16.86 3.34
N ARG A 9 13.30 -16.11 2.39
CA ARG A 9 13.10 -14.66 2.30
C ARG A 9 11.95 -14.32 1.38
N LEU A 10 11.04 -13.51 1.90
CA LEU A 10 9.89 -12.98 1.19
C LEU A 10 10.02 -11.45 1.07
N GLY A 11 10.23 -10.96 -0.14
CA GLY A 11 10.21 -9.54 -0.45
C GLY A 11 8.79 -9.07 -0.77
N VAL A 12 8.39 -7.92 -0.24
CA VAL A 12 7.05 -7.38 -0.42
C VAL A 12 7.02 -5.87 -0.23
N ALA A 13 6.09 -5.18 -0.90
CA ALA A 13 5.84 -3.78 -0.63
C ALA A 13 5.46 -3.56 0.85
N GLU A 14 5.98 -2.48 1.43
CA GLU A 14 5.91 -2.20 2.87
C GLU A 14 4.49 -2.31 3.44
N GLY A 15 3.52 -1.64 2.82
CA GLY A 15 2.14 -1.64 3.29
C GLY A 15 1.52 -3.04 3.34
N LEU A 16 1.72 -3.84 2.31
CA LEU A 16 1.23 -5.21 2.24
C LEU A 16 1.92 -6.11 3.27
N GLY A 17 3.23 -5.98 3.41
CA GLY A 17 4.01 -6.79 4.35
C GLY A 17 3.64 -6.51 5.80
N VAL A 18 3.63 -5.24 6.19
CA VAL A 18 3.40 -4.81 7.58
C VAL A 18 1.94 -4.91 7.97
N MET A 19 1.04 -4.38 7.14
CA MET A 19 -0.38 -4.21 7.51
C MET A 19 -1.25 -5.43 7.19
N PHE A 20 -0.78 -6.33 6.36
CA PHE A 20 -1.57 -7.48 5.94
C PHE A 20 -0.87 -8.82 6.24
N LEU A 21 0.31 -9.07 5.69
CA LEU A 21 0.96 -10.38 5.76
C LEU A 21 1.43 -10.74 7.16
N ALA A 22 2.15 -9.86 7.84
CA ALA A 22 2.77 -10.17 9.13
C ALA A 22 1.77 -10.72 10.16
N GLY A 23 0.59 -10.12 10.25
CA GLY A 23 -0.47 -10.55 11.17
C GLY A 23 -1.20 -11.84 10.75
N ARG A 24 -0.91 -12.39 9.57
CA ARG A 24 -1.58 -13.59 9.01
C ARG A 24 -0.66 -14.79 8.84
N MET A 25 0.58 -14.69 9.30
CA MET A 25 1.57 -15.76 9.16
C MET A 25 1.31 -16.96 10.09
N GLY A 26 0.48 -16.81 11.14
CA GLY A 26 0.23 -17.86 12.13
C GLY A 26 -0.17 -19.20 11.52
N GLY A 27 -1.17 -19.22 10.65
CA GLY A 27 -1.62 -20.45 9.99
C GLY A 27 -0.56 -21.11 9.10
N LEU A 28 0.41 -20.35 8.56
CA LEU A 28 1.54 -20.90 7.83
C LEU A 28 2.45 -21.70 8.79
N PHE A 29 2.78 -21.12 9.93
CA PHE A 29 3.67 -21.77 10.91
C PHE A 29 3.03 -22.93 11.64
N GLU A 30 1.72 -22.89 11.87
CA GLU A 30 0.97 -24.05 12.38
C GLU A 30 1.06 -25.25 11.42
N ARG A 31 0.98 -24.98 10.12
CA ARG A 31 1.06 -26.02 9.08
C ARG A 31 2.49 -26.49 8.80
N TYR A 32 3.47 -25.60 8.95
CA TYR A 32 4.88 -25.83 8.64
C TYR A 32 5.80 -25.35 9.76
N PRO A 33 5.84 -26.05 10.90
CA PRO A 33 6.54 -25.59 12.10
C PRO A 33 8.08 -25.55 11.97
N GLY A 34 8.62 -26.17 10.92
CA GLY A 34 10.06 -26.12 10.60
C GLY A 34 10.47 -24.97 9.67
N LEU A 35 9.52 -24.09 9.28
CA LEU A 35 9.76 -23.00 8.36
C LEU A 35 10.09 -21.71 9.14
N GLU A 36 11.17 -21.01 8.73
CA GLU A 36 11.49 -19.65 9.15
C GLU A 36 11.29 -18.69 7.98
N VAL A 37 10.56 -17.59 8.18
CA VAL A 37 10.33 -16.57 7.14
C VAL A 37 11.03 -15.27 7.55
N GLU A 38 11.93 -14.80 6.68
CA GLU A 38 12.47 -13.45 6.72
C GLU A 38 11.64 -12.55 5.81
N LEU A 39 10.82 -11.68 6.39
CA LEU A 39 9.98 -10.75 5.65
C LEU A 39 10.70 -9.43 5.40
N LEU A 40 10.99 -9.12 4.14
CA LEU A 40 11.56 -7.85 3.70
C LEU A 40 10.43 -6.93 3.23
N ALA A 41 9.82 -6.21 4.17
CA ALA A 41 8.74 -5.27 3.92
C ALA A 41 9.32 -3.86 3.77
N VAL A 42 9.61 -3.45 2.54
CA VAL A 42 10.34 -2.21 2.24
C VAL A 42 9.65 -1.40 1.13
N PRO A 43 9.81 -0.06 1.11
CA PRO A 43 9.23 0.81 0.09
C PRO A 43 10.08 0.82 -1.21
N ARG A 44 10.51 -0.33 -1.65
CA ARG A 44 11.26 -0.56 -2.89
C ARG A 44 11.07 -1.97 -3.41
N PHE A 45 11.50 -2.23 -4.64
CA PHE A 45 11.55 -3.60 -5.14
C PHE A 45 12.61 -4.42 -4.40
N VAL A 46 12.24 -5.65 -4.09
CA VAL A 46 13.17 -6.69 -3.62
C VAL A 46 13.45 -7.63 -4.79
N SER A 47 14.70 -7.72 -5.18
CA SER A 47 15.10 -8.44 -6.39
C SER A 47 15.39 -9.91 -6.12
N ILE A 48 14.70 -10.80 -6.82
CA ILE A 48 15.00 -12.24 -6.84
C ILE A 48 16.29 -12.47 -7.65
N LEU A 49 16.49 -11.77 -8.75
CA LEU A 49 17.67 -11.93 -9.60
C LEU A 49 18.98 -11.55 -8.89
N ASN A 50 18.92 -10.57 -7.99
CA ASN A 50 20.05 -10.17 -7.16
C ASN A 50 20.14 -10.99 -5.86
N ARG A 51 19.37 -12.07 -5.74
CA ARG A 51 19.32 -12.96 -4.56
C ARG A 51 18.99 -12.26 -3.25
N GLU A 52 18.22 -11.17 -3.30
CA GLU A 52 17.74 -10.50 -2.08
C GLU A 52 16.64 -11.34 -1.39
N ALA A 53 15.81 -12.05 -2.18
CA ALA A 53 14.76 -12.94 -1.70
C ALA A 53 14.53 -14.10 -2.66
N GLU A 54 13.97 -15.20 -2.16
CA GLU A 54 13.54 -16.35 -2.96
C GLU A 54 12.16 -16.13 -3.56
N ILE A 55 11.29 -15.40 -2.85
CA ILE A 55 9.95 -15.03 -3.29
C ILE A 55 9.80 -13.52 -3.17
N SER A 56 9.14 -12.90 -4.14
CA SER A 56 8.82 -11.47 -4.09
C SER A 56 7.40 -11.23 -4.58
N ILE A 57 6.67 -10.37 -3.86
CA ILE A 57 5.33 -9.93 -4.22
C ILE A 57 5.42 -8.50 -4.77
N HIS A 58 5.01 -8.33 -6.02
CA HIS A 58 5.05 -7.07 -6.75
C HIS A 58 3.64 -6.51 -6.96
N LEU A 59 3.54 -5.20 -7.09
CA LEU A 59 2.29 -4.51 -7.43
C LEU A 59 1.92 -4.69 -8.91
N GLU A 60 2.92 -4.91 -9.75
CA GLU A 60 2.78 -5.14 -11.18
C GLU A 60 3.55 -6.39 -11.61
N ARG A 61 3.17 -6.95 -12.74
CA ARG A 61 3.86 -8.12 -13.28
C ARG A 61 5.29 -7.74 -13.70
N PRO A 62 6.33 -8.40 -13.16
CA PRO A 62 7.70 -8.19 -13.64
C PRO A 62 7.84 -8.53 -15.11
N SER A 63 8.54 -7.69 -15.87
CA SER A 63 8.82 -7.87 -17.30
C SER A 63 10.05 -8.76 -17.57
N VAL A 64 10.37 -9.68 -16.67
CA VAL A 64 11.57 -10.53 -16.74
C VAL A 64 11.17 -11.97 -17.02
N ASP A 65 11.55 -12.47 -18.21
CA ASP A 65 11.19 -13.82 -18.67
C ASP A 65 11.80 -14.97 -17.84
N GLN A 66 12.82 -14.67 -17.03
CA GLN A 66 13.51 -15.67 -16.19
C GLN A 66 12.79 -15.97 -14.87
N LEU A 67 11.71 -15.25 -14.56
CA LEU A 67 10.96 -15.41 -13.32
C LEU A 67 9.66 -16.17 -13.56
N VAL A 68 9.37 -17.12 -12.69
CA VAL A 68 8.04 -17.73 -12.61
C VAL A 68 7.12 -16.77 -11.88
N THR A 69 6.12 -16.26 -12.58
CA THR A 69 5.19 -15.28 -12.03
C THR A 69 3.77 -15.83 -11.97
N ARG A 70 3.05 -15.48 -10.91
CA ARG A 70 1.65 -15.83 -10.72
C ARG A 70 0.90 -14.66 -10.11
N LYS A 71 -0.27 -14.33 -10.66
CA LYS A 71 -1.17 -13.36 -10.04
C LYS A 71 -1.70 -13.92 -8.72
N LEU A 72 -1.62 -13.15 -7.65
CA LEU A 72 -2.16 -13.52 -6.33
C LEU A 72 -3.60 -13.05 -6.16
N THR A 73 -3.83 -11.75 -6.33
CA THR A 73 -5.13 -11.13 -6.10
C THR A 73 -5.14 -9.73 -6.70
N ASP A 74 -6.32 -9.14 -6.74
CA ASP A 74 -6.51 -7.71 -6.94
C ASP A 74 -6.78 -7.01 -5.60
N TYR A 75 -6.48 -5.72 -5.52
CA TYR A 75 -6.83 -4.89 -4.39
C TYR A 75 -7.36 -3.53 -4.86
N ARG A 76 -7.96 -2.78 -3.96
CA ARG A 76 -8.51 -1.47 -4.28
C ARG A 76 -7.83 -0.38 -3.47
N LEU A 77 -7.60 0.75 -4.13
CA LEU A 77 -7.19 2.01 -3.54
C LEU A 77 -8.43 2.90 -3.40
N ALA A 78 -8.49 3.65 -2.33
CA ALA A 78 -9.55 4.62 -2.08
C ALA A 78 -9.01 5.85 -1.36
N LEU A 79 -9.85 6.88 -1.30
CA LEU A 79 -9.55 8.13 -0.63
C LEU A 79 -9.91 8.06 0.84
N TYR A 80 -8.98 8.48 1.70
CA TYR A 80 -9.17 8.49 3.15
C TYR A 80 -8.70 9.80 3.76
N ALA A 81 -9.40 10.25 4.79
CA ALA A 81 -9.02 11.37 5.63
C ALA A 81 -9.51 11.15 7.06
N SER A 82 -8.93 11.87 8.03
CA SER A 82 -9.42 11.81 9.40
C SER A 82 -10.72 12.58 9.57
N ARG A 83 -11.55 12.18 10.55
CA ARG A 83 -12.77 12.91 10.92
C ARG A 83 -12.46 14.35 11.30
N ALA A 84 -11.38 14.57 12.06
CA ALA A 84 -10.96 15.90 12.48
C ALA A 84 -10.57 16.81 11.31
N TYR A 85 -9.91 16.26 10.27
CA TYR A 85 -9.63 17.00 9.05
C TYR A 85 -10.93 17.41 8.34
N LEU A 86 -11.84 16.46 8.12
CA LEU A 86 -13.09 16.70 7.41
C LEU A 86 -13.99 17.68 8.15
N ALA A 87 -13.96 17.69 9.49
CA ALA A 87 -14.77 18.60 10.30
C ALA A 87 -14.35 20.09 10.19
N ARG A 88 -13.10 20.38 9.83
CA ARG A 88 -12.57 21.74 9.73
C ARG A 88 -12.32 22.24 8.32
N THR A 89 -12.63 21.43 7.33
CA THR A 89 -12.41 21.74 5.91
C THR A 89 -13.74 21.78 5.15
N PRO A 90 -13.79 22.37 3.95
CA PRO A 90 -15.02 22.39 3.15
C PRO A 90 -15.57 20.97 2.92
N PRO A 91 -16.89 20.79 2.83
CA PRO A 91 -17.48 19.48 2.55
C PRO A 91 -17.04 18.92 1.20
N ILE A 92 -16.93 17.59 1.13
CA ILE A 92 -16.58 16.86 -0.08
C ILE A 92 -17.79 16.02 -0.48
N GLU A 93 -18.55 16.50 -1.43
CA GLU A 93 -19.74 15.83 -1.96
C GLU A 93 -19.52 15.24 -3.35
N ARG A 94 -18.63 15.83 -4.12
CA ARG A 94 -18.28 15.46 -5.48
C ARG A 94 -16.78 15.63 -5.75
N ARG A 95 -16.36 15.08 -6.87
CA ARG A 95 -14.92 15.02 -7.23
C ARG A 95 -14.27 16.39 -7.35
N GLU A 96 -14.99 17.37 -7.85
CA GLU A 96 -14.50 18.74 -8.04
C GLU A 96 -14.12 19.41 -6.71
N ASP A 97 -14.77 19.03 -5.62
CA ASP A 97 -14.49 19.56 -4.28
C ASP A 97 -13.09 19.19 -3.78
N LEU A 98 -12.52 18.10 -4.30
CA LEU A 98 -11.17 17.63 -3.95
C LEU A 98 -10.07 18.66 -4.24
N ALA A 99 -10.28 19.57 -5.19
CA ALA A 99 -9.30 20.61 -5.55
C ALA A 99 -9.04 21.61 -4.42
N ALA A 100 -9.99 21.78 -3.50
CA ALA A 100 -9.86 22.69 -2.34
C ALA A 100 -9.14 22.06 -1.13
N HIS A 101 -8.69 20.82 -1.25
CA HIS A 101 -8.15 20.05 -0.14
C HIS A 101 -6.65 19.84 -0.21
N SER A 102 -6.06 19.59 0.98
CA SER A 102 -4.66 19.18 1.12
C SER A 102 -4.52 17.69 0.86
N TRP A 103 -3.41 17.31 0.24
CA TRP A 103 -3.12 15.93 -0.16
C TRP A 103 -1.82 15.40 0.43
N ILE A 104 -1.82 14.11 0.63
CA ILE A 104 -0.68 13.30 1.06
C ILE A 104 -0.35 12.36 -0.09
N ASP A 105 0.92 12.26 -0.49
CA ASP A 105 1.32 11.48 -1.65
C ASP A 105 2.71 10.85 -1.48
N TYR A 106 3.13 10.10 -2.48
CA TYR A 106 4.48 9.59 -2.62
C TYR A 106 5.46 10.71 -3.03
N VAL A 107 6.75 10.40 -2.88
CA VAL A 107 7.86 11.20 -3.44
C VAL A 107 8.05 10.75 -4.88
N ASP A 108 7.72 11.60 -5.86
CA ASP A 108 7.56 11.22 -7.27
C ASP A 108 8.83 10.62 -7.91
N ASP A 109 9.99 11.20 -7.63
CA ASP A 109 11.28 10.76 -8.17
C ASP A 109 11.87 9.53 -7.46
N LEU A 110 11.23 9.05 -6.38
CA LEU A 110 11.62 7.87 -5.62
C LEU A 110 10.60 6.74 -5.71
N LEU A 111 9.65 6.80 -6.63
CA LEU A 111 8.66 5.75 -6.84
C LEU A 111 9.33 4.44 -7.29
N PHE A 112 8.95 3.35 -6.62
CA PHE A 112 9.40 2.00 -6.99
C PHE A 112 8.47 1.29 -7.98
N SER A 113 7.31 1.85 -8.30
CA SER A 113 6.35 1.38 -9.29
C SER A 113 5.56 2.52 -9.89
N GLN A 114 5.33 2.51 -11.20
CA GLN A 114 4.46 3.46 -11.89
C GLN A 114 2.99 3.30 -11.47
N GLU A 115 2.62 2.14 -10.94
CA GLU A 115 1.30 1.86 -10.38
C GLU A 115 0.96 2.76 -9.18
N LEU A 116 1.96 3.45 -8.59
CA LEU A 116 1.79 4.41 -7.51
C LEU A 116 1.50 5.84 -7.99
N LEU A 117 1.58 6.11 -9.29
CA LEU A 117 1.19 7.39 -9.91
C LEU A 117 -0.32 7.44 -10.15
N PHE A 118 -1.11 7.64 -9.10
CA PHE A 118 -2.56 7.62 -9.19
C PHE A 118 -3.25 8.90 -8.74
N LEU A 119 -2.55 9.82 -8.09
CA LEU A 119 -3.18 11.01 -7.50
C LEU A 119 -3.86 11.90 -8.53
N ASN A 120 -3.24 12.10 -9.69
CA ASN A 120 -3.82 12.86 -10.80
C ASN A 120 -5.10 12.21 -11.39
N SER A 121 -5.34 10.94 -11.12
CA SER A 121 -6.59 10.26 -11.48
C SER A 121 -7.78 10.74 -10.65
N PHE A 122 -7.53 11.27 -9.46
CA PHE A 122 -8.55 11.80 -8.55
C PHE A 122 -8.65 13.31 -8.57
N CYS A 123 -7.52 14.01 -8.58
CA CYS A 123 -7.47 15.46 -8.50
C CYS A 123 -6.45 16.03 -9.47
N ARG A 124 -6.88 16.96 -10.31
CA ARG A 124 -6.00 17.72 -11.21
C ARG A 124 -5.28 18.79 -10.41
N ALA A 125 -3.94 18.85 -10.52
CA ALA A 125 -3.10 19.79 -9.79
C ALA A 125 -3.34 19.83 -8.27
N PRO A 126 -3.16 18.69 -7.56
CA PRO A 126 -3.43 18.59 -6.14
C PRO A 126 -2.46 19.43 -5.32
N ASN A 127 -2.95 20.06 -4.23
CA ASN A 127 -2.12 20.73 -3.23
C ASN A 127 -1.51 19.69 -2.28
N VAL A 128 -0.36 19.13 -2.63
CA VAL A 128 0.32 18.13 -1.80
C VAL A 128 1.12 18.81 -0.70
N VAL A 129 0.76 18.53 0.56
CA VAL A 129 1.38 19.14 1.75
C VAL A 129 2.38 18.22 2.44
N PHE A 130 2.31 16.91 2.17
CA PHE A 130 3.20 15.90 2.74
C PHE A 130 3.47 14.80 1.72
N ARG A 131 4.75 14.43 1.59
CA ARG A 131 5.19 13.33 0.74
C ARG A 131 6.03 12.34 1.53
N SER A 132 5.86 11.06 1.27
CA SER A 132 6.68 10.00 1.84
C SER A 132 6.83 8.83 0.88
N THR A 133 7.96 8.17 0.90
CA THR A 133 8.17 6.88 0.22
C THR A 133 7.41 5.74 0.93
N SER A 134 7.03 5.93 2.19
CA SER A 134 6.33 4.96 3.03
C SER A 134 4.83 5.20 3.01
N VAL A 135 4.05 4.23 2.54
CA VAL A 135 2.59 4.27 2.60
C VAL A 135 2.07 4.23 4.05
N ILE A 136 2.82 3.64 4.97
CA ILE A 136 2.49 3.64 6.40
C ILE A 136 2.62 5.05 6.98
N ALA A 137 3.69 5.79 6.62
CA ALA A 137 3.83 7.18 7.00
C ALA A 137 2.69 8.05 6.42
N GLN A 138 2.26 7.80 5.19
CA GLN A 138 1.13 8.48 4.56
C GLN A 138 -0.18 8.20 5.35
N GLN A 139 -0.42 6.96 5.76
CA GLN A 139 -1.57 6.62 6.61
C GLN A 139 -1.54 7.37 7.95
N HIS A 140 -0.38 7.40 8.61
CA HIS A 140 -0.23 8.15 9.87
C HIS A 140 -0.43 9.66 9.68
N ALA A 141 0.06 10.24 8.58
CA ALA A 141 -0.19 11.63 8.24
C ALA A 141 -1.68 11.93 8.04
N ALA A 142 -2.42 11.04 7.36
CA ALA A 142 -3.86 11.15 7.20
C ALA A 142 -4.59 11.06 8.56
N ARG A 143 -4.21 10.12 9.42
CA ARG A 143 -4.73 9.99 10.79
C ARG A 143 -4.49 11.26 11.62
N ALA A 144 -3.33 11.89 11.45
CA ALA A 144 -2.97 13.15 12.10
C ALA A 144 -3.72 14.37 11.52
N GLY A 145 -4.49 14.20 10.45
CA GLY A 145 -5.30 15.24 9.86
C GLY A 145 -4.56 16.17 8.91
N LEU A 146 -3.48 15.73 8.26
CA LEU A 146 -2.73 16.56 7.33
C LEU A 146 -3.48 16.75 6.00
N GLY A 147 -4.33 15.82 5.61
CA GLY A 147 -5.05 15.88 4.34
C GLY A 147 -5.65 14.55 3.92
N ILE A 148 -5.97 14.45 2.63
CA ILE A 148 -6.50 13.25 1.99
C ILE A 148 -5.33 12.40 1.49
N ALA A 149 -5.38 11.09 1.75
CA ALA A 149 -4.45 10.11 1.23
C ALA A 149 -5.16 9.07 0.37
N VAL A 150 -4.47 8.57 -0.66
CA VAL A 150 -4.91 7.39 -1.43
C VAL A 150 -4.26 6.17 -0.79
N LEU A 151 -5.05 5.31 -0.19
CA LEU A 151 -4.56 4.16 0.57
C LEU A 151 -5.20 2.86 0.09
N PRO A 152 -4.46 1.74 0.15
CA PRO A 152 -5.04 0.42 -0.05
C PRO A 152 -6.14 0.13 0.97
N ASN A 153 -7.26 -0.41 0.51
CA ASN A 153 -8.39 -0.74 1.39
C ASN A 153 -8.01 -1.72 2.49
N TYR A 154 -7.10 -2.66 2.23
CA TYR A 154 -6.65 -3.61 3.24
C TYR A 154 -5.90 -2.96 4.41
N MET A 155 -5.37 -1.72 4.22
CA MET A 155 -4.74 -0.94 5.28
C MET A 155 -5.73 -0.06 6.05
N ALA A 156 -6.64 0.58 5.34
CA ALA A 156 -7.35 1.75 5.87
C ALA A 156 -8.84 1.52 6.16
N ARG A 157 -9.49 0.53 5.52
CA ARG A 157 -10.95 0.35 5.66
C ARG A 157 -11.43 0.03 7.08
N HIS A 158 -10.59 -0.51 7.92
CA HIS A 158 -10.89 -0.83 9.33
C HIS A 158 -10.16 0.09 10.32
N ASP A 159 -9.48 1.13 9.83
CA ASP A 159 -8.84 2.12 10.69
C ASP A 159 -9.92 3.03 11.32
N PRO A 160 -10.06 3.02 12.65
CA PRO A 160 -11.12 3.79 13.32
C PRO A 160 -10.90 5.31 13.24
N HIS A 161 -9.70 5.76 12.89
CA HIS A 161 -9.34 7.18 12.75
C HIS A 161 -9.56 7.73 11.35
N LEU A 162 -9.84 6.87 10.37
CA LEU A 162 -10.01 7.24 8.98
C LEU A 162 -11.43 7.02 8.49
N VAL A 163 -11.85 7.91 7.58
CA VAL A 163 -13.15 7.86 6.91
C VAL A 163 -12.92 7.84 5.41
N ARG A 164 -13.68 7.02 4.70
CA ARG A 164 -13.72 7.05 3.23
C ARG A 164 -14.26 8.38 2.74
N VAL A 165 -13.50 9.00 1.83
CA VAL A 165 -13.90 10.18 1.08
C VAL A 165 -14.40 9.73 -0.27
N LEU A 166 -15.58 10.20 -0.71
CA LEU A 166 -16.21 9.81 -1.97
C LEU A 166 -16.17 8.28 -2.19
N PRO A 167 -16.99 7.49 -1.49
CA PRO A 167 -16.88 6.02 -1.48
C PRO A 167 -17.00 5.34 -2.85
N SER A 168 -17.58 6.00 -3.84
CA SER A 168 -17.65 5.52 -5.23
C SER A 168 -16.32 5.66 -6.00
N GLU A 169 -15.41 6.51 -5.54
CA GLU A 169 -14.12 6.77 -6.18
C GLU A 169 -13.09 5.72 -5.69
N THR A 170 -12.76 4.78 -6.57
CA THR A 170 -11.78 3.72 -6.29
C THR A 170 -10.92 3.45 -7.51
N ILE A 171 -9.70 2.95 -7.27
CA ILE A 171 -8.85 2.36 -8.31
C ILE A 171 -8.63 0.89 -7.95
N GLN A 172 -8.88 0.00 -8.91
CA GLN A 172 -8.53 -1.42 -8.80
C GLN A 172 -7.11 -1.65 -9.31
N ARG A 173 -6.35 -2.47 -8.59
CA ARG A 173 -4.99 -2.90 -8.92
C ARG A 173 -4.85 -4.42 -8.87
#